data_51f340fbc1a237907b3a690831318b98
#
_entry.id   51f340fbc1a237907b3a690831318b98
#
_cell.length_a   1.000
_cell.length_b   1.000
_cell.length_c   1.000
_cell.angle_alpha   90.00
_cell.angle_beta   90.00
_cell.angle_gamma   90.00
#
_symmetry.space_group_name_H-M   'P 1'
#
loop_
_entity.id
_entity.type
_entity.pdbx_description
1 polymer ?
#
loop_
_entity_poly.entity_id
_entity_poly.type
_entity_poly.pdbx_seq_one_letter_code
_entity_poly.pdbx_strand_id
1 'polypeptide(L)'
;MKSFYSASPGAALSATIDKYINVCIHKTPNRGIRIMYDEVEDLDSLDKMNHEITKQTLQYFKVDREITIASLSDIPSKGSGLGSSSAFTVGLVNGCDAAYNGLNICSPNALAETACEVEIDRCGYPIGKQDQYAAAFGGLNLFQFNSNETVNVLKPTTNAQDLQKLENNLLLVYSGVSRSANEILKKHNDAIKLGGDKFKLIQKAVDRAFVAATYLGEGKIDDFGNLFHEAWMEKKEIAKGISQSFFDDVYDKAIKAGAIGGKLLGAGGGGFFLFYVSPEKRQNVINEINKFVGCKVYNFKFSWEGSKVVLK
;
A
#
# COMPACT_ATOMS: atom_id res chain seq x y z
N MET A 1 -1.86 -11.82 -2.90
CA MET A 1 -1.57 -12.23 -4.30
C MET A 1 -2.49 -13.36 -4.68
N LYS A 2 -3.08 -13.32 -5.88
CA LYS A 2 -4.01 -14.34 -6.39
C LYS A 2 -3.41 -15.74 -6.37
N SER A 3 -2.14 -15.87 -6.76
CA SER A 3 -1.39 -17.13 -6.73
C SER A 3 -1.34 -17.81 -5.35
N PHE A 4 -1.53 -17.06 -4.27
CA PHE A 4 -1.58 -17.60 -2.92
C PHE A 4 -3.02 -17.85 -2.46
N TYR A 5 -3.88 -16.80 -2.47
CA TYR A 5 -5.21 -16.93 -1.87
C TYR A 5 -6.17 -17.83 -2.65
N SER A 6 -5.86 -18.17 -3.91
CA SER A 6 -6.60 -19.21 -4.64
C SER A 6 -6.36 -20.61 -4.08
N ALA A 7 -5.23 -20.86 -3.42
CA ALA A 7 -4.87 -22.16 -2.82
C ALA A 7 -5.12 -22.19 -1.31
N SER A 8 -4.93 -21.09 -0.61
CA SER A 8 -5.12 -20.94 0.84
C SER A 8 -5.56 -19.52 1.14
N PRO A 9 -6.59 -19.29 1.98
CA PRO A 9 -7.01 -17.94 2.32
C PRO A 9 -5.84 -17.06 2.78
N GLY A 10 -5.77 -15.83 2.27
CA GLY A 10 -4.77 -14.85 2.66
C GLY A 10 -5.31 -13.89 3.71
N ALA A 11 -4.42 -13.21 4.44
CA ALA A 11 -4.82 -12.10 5.30
C ALA A 11 -3.77 -10.99 5.34
N ALA A 12 -4.21 -9.77 5.68
CA ALA A 12 -3.34 -8.64 5.94
C ALA A 12 -3.99 -7.69 6.94
N LEU A 13 -3.25 -7.33 7.98
CA LEU A 13 -3.60 -6.22 8.86
C LEU A 13 -3.03 -4.93 8.24
N SER A 14 -3.89 -3.97 7.92
CA SER A 14 -3.52 -2.73 7.25
C SER A 14 -4.07 -1.53 8.00
N ALA A 15 -3.28 -0.47 8.08
CA ALA A 15 -3.69 0.84 8.56
C ALA A 15 -3.44 1.89 7.48
N THR A 16 -4.41 2.77 7.26
CA THR A 16 -4.20 3.94 6.39
C THR A 16 -3.65 5.11 7.19
N ILE A 17 -2.90 5.96 6.52
CA ILE A 17 -2.20 7.10 7.11
C ILE A 17 -2.60 8.42 6.44
N ASP A 18 -2.34 9.53 7.11
CA ASP A 18 -2.60 10.90 6.65
C ASP A 18 -1.61 11.38 5.56
N LYS A 19 -1.34 10.49 4.61
CA LYS A 19 -0.60 10.79 3.39
C LYS A 19 -1.49 10.48 2.21
N TYR A 20 -1.85 11.51 1.48
CA TYR A 20 -2.92 11.45 0.51
C TYR A 20 -2.41 11.49 -0.93
N ILE A 21 -3.21 10.91 -1.80
CA ILE A 21 -3.15 11.15 -3.23
C ILE A 21 -4.46 11.86 -3.61
N ASN A 22 -4.33 13.08 -4.11
CA ASN A 22 -5.44 13.87 -4.58
C ASN A 22 -5.56 13.71 -6.09
N VAL A 23 -6.73 13.29 -6.56
CA VAL A 23 -7.04 13.16 -7.99
C VAL A 23 -8.11 14.19 -8.34
N CYS A 24 -7.74 15.14 -9.20
CA CYS A 24 -8.66 16.12 -9.74
C CYS A 24 -9.10 15.70 -11.13
N ILE A 25 -10.41 15.65 -11.36
CA ILE A 25 -11.00 15.32 -12.67
C ILE A 25 -11.83 16.50 -13.12
N HIS A 26 -11.57 16.99 -14.32
CA HIS A 26 -12.31 18.08 -14.93
C HIS A 26 -12.76 17.71 -16.34
N LYS A 27 -14.06 17.89 -16.62
CA LYS A 27 -14.60 17.78 -17.99
C LYS A 27 -14.17 19.00 -18.79
N THR A 28 -13.46 18.78 -19.89
CA THR A 28 -12.88 19.84 -20.70
C THR A 28 -13.45 19.79 -22.12
N PRO A 29 -14.64 20.38 -22.38
CA PRO A 29 -15.27 20.35 -23.69
C PRO A 29 -14.34 20.83 -24.81
N ASN A 30 -14.42 20.17 -25.96
CA ASN A 30 -13.63 20.50 -27.18
C ASN A 30 -12.12 20.30 -27.02
N ARG A 31 -11.69 19.50 -26.03
CA ARG A 31 -10.29 19.08 -25.89
C ARG A 31 -10.20 17.55 -25.95
N GLY A 32 -8.99 17.04 -26.19
CA GLY A 32 -8.69 15.61 -26.08
C GLY A 32 -8.63 15.15 -24.63
N ILE A 33 -7.61 14.38 -24.32
CA ILE A 33 -7.33 13.88 -22.98
C ILE A 33 -6.05 14.56 -22.48
N ARG A 34 -6.10 15.14 -21.29
CA ARG A 34 -4.93 15.65 -20.61
C ARG A 34 -4.75 14.95 -19.28
N ILE A 35 -3.56 14.39 -19.04
CA ILE A 35 -3.20 13.81 -17.75
C ILE A 35 -1.92 14.47 -17.23
N MET A 36 -1.94 14.87 -15.96
CA MET A 36 -0.83 15.50 -15.25
C MET A 36 -0.51 14.70 -13.98
N TYR A 37 0.66 14.14 -13.96
CA TYR A 37 1.25 13.40 -12.84
C TYR A 37 2.74 13.78 -12.74
N ASP A 38 3.70 12.88 -12.56
CA ASP A 38 5.15 13.20 -12.69
C ASP A 38 5.51 13.67 -14.11
N GLU A 39 4.67 13.36 -15.08
CA GLU A 39 4.74 13.74 -16.48
C GLU A 39 3.43 14.40 -16.93
N VAL A 40 3.42 15.03 -18.11
CA VAL A 40 2.21 15.57 -18.71
C VAL A 40 2.01 14.89 -20.07
N GLU A 41 0.81 14.33 -20.25
CA GLU A 41 0.39 13.79 -21.56
C GLU A 41 -0.81 14.60 -22.07
N ASP A 42 -0.71 15.15 -23.28
CA ASP A 42 -1.81 15.75 -24.04
C ASP A 42 -2.09 14.87 -25.26
N LEU A 43 -3.27 14.27 -25.33
CA LEU A 43 -3.57 13.16 -26.24
C LEU A 43 -4.90 13.37 -26.96
N ASP A 44 -4.95 12.94 -28.23
CA ASP A 44 -6.18 12.92 -29.03
C ASP A 44 -6.97 11.62 -28.85
N SER A 45 -6.30 10.54 -28.38
CA SER A 45 -6.93 9.24 -28.17
C SER A 45 -6.29 8.46 -27.03
N LEU A 46 -7.06 7.58 -26.37
CA LEU A 46 -6.60 6.70 -25.28
C LEU A 46 -5.50 5.73 -25.71
N ASP A 47 -5.45 5.33 -26.97
CA ASP A 47 -4.46 4.34 -27.44
C ASP A 47 -3.03 4.84 -27.30
N LYS A 48 -2.83 6.16 -27.38
CA LYS A 48 -1.52 6.83 -27.22
C LYS A 48 -1.11 7.04 -25.77
N MET A 49 -1.98 6.74 -24.79
CA MET A 49 -1.71 6.97 -23.37
C MET A 49 -0.69 5.97 -22.81
N ASN A 50 0.36 6.50 -22.18
CA ASN A 50 1.39 5.69 -21.51
C ASN A 50 0.99 5.29 -20.10
N HIS A 51 0.17 6.11 -19.41
CA HIS A 51 -0.26 5.83 -18.05
C HIS A 51 -1.35 4.74 -18.02
N GLU A 52 -0.94 3.47 -17.93
CA GLU A 52 -1.81 2.32 -18.12
C GLU A 52 -3.03 2.30 -17.19
N ILE A 53 -2.86 2.59 -15.88
CA ILE A 53 -3.99 2.63 -14.93
C ILE A 53 -5.05 3.63 -15.38
N THR A 54 -4.64 4.83 -15.78
CA THR A 54 -5.59 5.86 -16.24
C THR A 54 -6.29 5.42 -17.52
N LYS A 55 -5.53 4.86 -18.47
CA LYS A 55 -6.08 4.31 -19.71
C LYS A 55 -7.15 3.27 -19.44
N GLN A 56 -6.86 2.27 -18.62
CA GLN A 56 -7.79 1.19 -18.30
C GLN A 56 -9.01 1.70 -17.48
N THR A 57 -8.81 2.67 -16.59
CA THR A 57 -9.92 3.30 -15.86
C THR A 57 -10.84 4.06 -16.79
N LEU A 58 -10.30 4.89 -17.69
CA LEU A 58 -11.12 5.65 -18.65
C LEU A 58 -11.86 4.71 -19.62
N GLN A 59 -11.24 3.62 -20.06
CA GLN A 59 -11.92 2.58 -20.86
C GLN A 59 -13.06 1.92 -20.09
N TYR A 60 -12.87 1.63 -18.78
CA TYR A 60 -13.92 1.10 -17.92
C TYR A 60 -15.15 2.02 -17.88
N PHE A 61 -14.92 3.33 -17.71
CA PHE A 61 -15.99 4.34 -17.70
C PHE A 61 -16.46 4.79 -19.08
N LYS A 62 -15.89 4.25 -20.17
CA LYS A 62 -16.20 4.61 -21.56
C LYS A 62 -15.98 6.09 -21.85
N VAL A 63 -14.94 6.67 -21.25
CA VAL A 63 -14.51 8.06 -21.45
C VAL A 63 -13.30 8.04 -22.37
N ASP A 64 -13.43 8.64 -23.55
CA ASP A 64 -12.40 8.61 -24.59
C ASP A 64 -11.87 10.00 -24.99
N ARG A 65 -12.42 11.08 -24.44
CA ARG A 65 -12.05 12.47 -24.69
C ARG A 65 -12.63 13.44 -23.68
N GLU A 66 -12.31 14.71 -23.83
CA GLU A 66 -12.89 15.85 -23.09
C GLU A 66 -12.68 15.76 -21.57
N ILE A 67 -11.51 15.26 -21.16
CA ILE A 67 -11.15 15.10 -19.77
C ILE A 67 -9.74 15.62 -19.47
N THR A 68 -9.61 16.31 -18.36
CA THR A 68 -8.31 16.62 -17.74
C THR A 68 -8.25 15.94 -16.37
N ILE A 69 -7.17 15.20 -16.11
CA ILE A 69 -6.87 14.54 -14.85
C ILE A 69 -5.57 15.10 -14.31
N ALA A 70 -5.56 15.51 -13.04
CA ALA A 70 -4.33 15.86 -12.32
C ALA A 70 -4.20 15.04 -11.05
N SER A 71 -2.99 14.58 -10.76
CA SER A 71 -2.67 13.82 -9.55
C SER A 71 -1.57 14.51 -8.76
N LEU A 72 -1.80 14.68 -7.45
CA LEU A 72 -0.85 15.22 -6.49
C LEU A 72 -0.69 14.24 -5.32
N SER A 73 0.53 13.98 -4.90
CA SER A 73 0.84 13.02 -3.83
C SER A 73 1.72 13.65 -2.75
N ASP A 74 1.40 13.38 -1.47
CA ASP A 74 2.17 13.82 -0.30
C ASP A 74 3.50 13.06 -0.12
N ILE A 75 3.65 11.94 -0.81
CA ILE A 75 4.82 11.05 -0.71
C ILE A 75 5.28 10.67 -2.13
N PRO A 76 6.52 10.15 -2.29
CA PRO A 76 6.97 9.66 -3.58
C PRO A 76 5.97 8.66 -4.19
N SER A 77 5.51 8.93 -5.42
CA SER A 77 4.46 8.16 -6.08
C SER A 77 4.92 6.78 -6.52
N LYS A 78 6.18 6.66 -6.99
CA LYS A 78 6.74 5.42 -7.54
C LYS A 78 7.56 4.65 -6.51
N GLY A 79 7.25 3.36 -6.31
CA GLY A 79 8.07 2.46 -5.51
C GLY A 79 8.12 2.79 -4.01
N SER A 80 7.15 3.51 -3.48
CA SER A 80 7.07 3.87 -2.05
C SER A 80 6.84 2.66 -1.14
N GLY A 81 6.14 1.63 -1.63
CA GLY A 81 5.72 0.49 -0.81
C GLY A 81 4.55 0.79 0.13
N LEU A 82 3.89 1.95 -0.04
CA LEU A 82 2.76 2.42 0.76
C LEU A 82 1.42 2.32 0.01
N GLY A 83 1.34 1.53 -1.06
CA GLY A 83 0.12 1.37 -1.83
C GLY A 83 -0.25 2.58 -2.69
N SER A 84 0.72 3.44 -3.06
CA SER A 84 0.45 4.69 -3.80
C SER A 84 -0.28 4.45 -5.14
N SER A 85 0.10 3.42 -5.90
CA SER A 85 -0.56 3.06 -7.16
C SER A 85 -2.04 2.75 -6.93
N SER A 86 -2.33 1.89 -5.97
CA SER A 86 -3.70 1.48 -5.66
C SER A 86 -4.52 2.60 -5.04
N ALA A 87 -3.93 3.47 -4.21
CA ALA A 87 -4.60 4.66 -3.71
C ALA A 87 -4.95 5.64 -4.84
N PHE A 88 -4.06 5.79 -5.83
CA PHE A 88 -4.34 6.56 -7.05
C PHE A 88 -5.50 5.91 -7.84
N THR A 89 -5.46 4.60 -8.06
CA THR A 89 -6.50 3.86 -8.79
C THR A 89 -7.86 4.02 -8.12
N VAL A 90 -7.92 3.82 -6.80
CA VAL A 90 -9.15 3.99 -6.01
C VAL A 90 -9.67 5.43 -6.10
N GLY A 91 -8.79 6.42 -5.97
CA GLY A 91 -9.16 7.84 -6.11
C GLY A 91 -9.67 8.18 -7.52
N LEU A 92 -9.02 7.66 -8.56
CA LEU A 92 -9.40 7.87 -9.95
C LEU A 92 -10.74 7.21 -10.27
N VAL A 93 -10.95 5.95 -9.85
CA VAL A 93 -12.23 5.25 -10.02
C VAL A 93 -13.35 6.01 -9.32
N ASN A 94 -13.16 6.42 -8.07
CA ASN A 94 -14.15 7.18 -7.31
C ASN A 94 -14.47 8.53 -7.96
N GLY A 95 -13.45 9.25 -8.44
CA GLY A 95 -13.62 10.52 -9.14
C GLY A 95 -14.30 10.38 -10.50
N CYS A 96 -13.97 9.34 -11.28
CA CYS A 96 -14.64 9.05 -12.55
C CYS A 96 -16.11 8.66 -12.34
N ASP A 97 -16.40 7.85 -11.34
CA ASP A 97 -17.78 7.49 -10.99
C ASP A 97 -18.59 8.74 -10.60
N ALA A 98 -18.03 9.62 -9.78
CA ALA A 98 -18.67 10.88 -9.42
C ALA A 98 -18.91 11.80 -10.63
N ALA A 99 -17.95 11.86 -11.55
CA ALA A 99 -18.01 12.77 -12.70
C ALA A 99 -18.94 12.26 -13.81
N TYR A 100 -19.01 10.94 -14.03
CA TYR A 100 -19.68 10.37 -15.20
C TYR A 100 -20.90 9.50 -14.87
N ASN A 101 -20.95 8.87 -13.71
CA ASN A 101 -22.00 7.94 -13.32
C ASN A 101 -22.87 8.45 -12.16
N GLY A 102 -22.61 9.61 -11.60
CA GLY A 102 -23.41 10.21 -10.54
C GLY A 102 -23.26 9.51 -9.17
N LEU A 103 -22.10 8.90 -8.88
CA LEU A 103 -21.81 8.15 -7.65
C LEU A 103 -22.60 6.84 -7.55
N ASN A 104 -22.54 5.99 -8.57
CA ASN A 104 -23.17 4.67 -8.56
C ASN A 104 -22.37 3.63 -7.75
N ILE A 105 -21.07 3.83 -7.57
CA ILE A 105 -20.23 2.99 -6.71
C ILE A 105 -20.46 3.42 -5.25
N CYS A 106 -21.47 2.84 -4.63
CA CYS A 106 -22.01 3.33 -3.35
C CYS A 106 -21.32 2.76 -2.11
N SER A 107 -20.31 1.89 -2.24
CA SER A 107 -19.69 1.27 -1.08
C SER A 107 -18.16 1.16 -1.22
N PRO A 108 -17.41 1.20 -0.10
CA PRO A 108 -15.96 0.95 -0.13
C PRO A 108 -15.60 -0.41 -0.75
N ASN A 109 -16.46 -1.43 -0.56
CA ASN A 109 -16.24 -2.75 -1.15
C ASN A 109 -16.30 -2.71 -2.67
N ALA A 110 -17.37 -2.13 -3.24
CA ALA A 110 -17.53 -1.99 -4.68
C ALA A 110 -16.39 -1.15 -5.29
N LEU A 111 -15.99 -0.09 -4.60
CA LEU A 111 -14.87 0.76 -5.02
C LEU A 111 -13.54 -0.02 -5.04
N ALA A 112 -13.27 -0.81 -4.00
CA ALA A 112 -12.08 -1.66 -3.93
C ALA A 112 -12.09 -2.74 -5.03
N GLU A 113 -13.24 -3.40 -5.27
CA GLU A 113 -13.40 -4.41 -6.32
C GLU A 113 -13.16 -3.82 -7.72
N THR A 114 -13.74 -2.66 -8.01
CA THR A 114 -13.53 -1.97 -9.30
C THR A 114 -12.05 -1.59 -9.48
N ALA A 115 -11.40 -1.07 -8.43
CA ALA A 115 -9.97 -0.75 -8.49
C ALA A 115 -9.11 -2.01 -8.68
N CYS A 116 -9.47 -3.13 -8.06
CA CYS A 116 -8.82 -4.43 -8.29
C CYS A 116 -9.00 -4.91 -9.73
N GLU A 117 -10.22 -4.80 -10.30
CA GLU A 117 -10.45 -5.14 -11.71
C GLU A 117 -9.55 -4.32 -12.63
N VAL A 118 -9.43 -3.00 -12.38
CA VAL A 118 -8.57 -2.13 -13.19
C VAL A 118 -7.09 -2.56 -13.08
N GLU A 119 -6.52 -2.69 -11.89
CA GLU A 119 -5.09 -2.95 -11.74
C GLU A 119 -4.72 -4.41 -12.04
N ILE A 120 -5.53 -5.38 -11.59
CA ILE A 120 -5.18 -6.81 -11.66
C ILE A 120 -5.61 -7.41 -12.99
N ASP A 121 -6.87 -7.20 -13.38
CA ASP A 121 -7.44 -7.91 -14.53
C ASP A 121 -7.20 -7.14 -15.84
N ARG A 122 -7.37 -5.81 -15.86
CA ARG A 122 -7.21 -5.00 -17.08
C ARG A 122 -5.77 -4.59 -17.33
N CYS A 123 -5.03 -4.11 -16.30
CA CYS A 123 -3.61 -3.79 -16.45
C CYS A 123 -2.72 -5.04 -16.39
N GLY A 124 -3.21 -6.17 -15.87
CA GLY A 124 -2.45 -7.42 -15.73
C GLY A 124 -1.33 -7.34 -14.69
N TYR A 125 -1.45 -6.48 -13.68
CA TYR A 125 -0.40 -6.33 -12.68
C TYR A 125 -0.34 -7.54 -11.73
N PRO A 126 0.87 -8.04 -11.42
CA PRO A 126 1.05 -9.22 -10.57
C PRO A 126 0.93 -8.89 -9.07
N ILE A 127 -0.10 -8.15 -8.68
CA ILE A 127 -0.34 -7.65 -7.33
C ILE A 127 -1.46 -8.41 -6.61
N GLY A 128 -1.68 -8.11 -5.32
CA GLY A 128 -2.84 -8.56 -4.55
C GLY A 128 -3.87 -7.46 -4.40
N LYS A 129 -4.95 -7.77 -3.67
CA LYS A 129 -6.10 -6.86 -3.44
C LYS A 129 -5.93 -5.96 -2.20
N GLN A 130 -4.82 -6.07 -1.46
CA GLN A 130 -4.64 -5.44 -0.14
C GLN A 130 -4.73 -3.92 -0.19
N ASP A 131 -3.98 -3.31 -1.10
CA ASP A 131 -3.77 -1.86 -1.10
C ASP A 131 -5.03 -1.13 -1.61
N GLN A 132 -5.76 -1.72 -2.56
CA GLN A 132 -7.04 -1.19 -3.05
C GLN A 132 -8.08 -1.20 -1.93
N TYR A 133 -8.20 -2.31 -1.19
CA TYR A 133 -9.10 -2.41 -0.06
C TYR A 133 -8.71 -1.44 1.06
N ALA A 134 -7.43 -1.32 1.40
CA ALA A 134 -6.96 -0.36 2.40
C ALA A 134 -7.33 1.08 1.99
N ALA A 135 -7.06 1.49 0.76
CA ALA A 135 -7.36 2.83 0.27
C ALA A 135 -8.87 3.13 0.19
N ALA A 136 -9.68 2.14 -0.16
CA ALA A 136 -11.13 2.31 -0.26
C ALA A 136 -11.83 2.39 1.11
N PHE A 137 -11.39 1.57 2.08
CA PHE A 137 -12.02 1.48 3.40
C PHE A 137 -11.50 2.52 4.40
N GLY A 138 -10.20 2.85 4.35
CA GLY A 138 -9.57 3.67 5.38
C GLY A 138 -9.49 2.96 6.73
N GLY A 139 -8.80 3.56 7.69
CA GLY A 139 -8.69 3.05 9.06
C GLY A 139 -7.80 1.84 9.22
N LEU A 140 -8.02 1.11 10.31
CA LEU A 140 -7.30 -0.11 10.67
C LEU A 140 -8.20 -1.32 10.46
N ASN A 141 -7.83 -2.19 9.52
CA ASN A 141 -8.64 -3.35 9.15
C ASN A 141 -7.77 -4.61 8.97
N LEU A 142 -8.33 -5.74 9.35
CA LEU A 142 -7.85 -7.06 8.96
C LEU A 142 -8.64 -7.52 7.73
N PHE A 143 -7.98 -7.55 6.58
CA PHE A 143 -8.54 -8.08 5.35
C PHE A 143 -8.24 -9.56 5.23
N GLN A 144 -9.26 -10.37 4.98
CA GLN A 144 -9.15 -11.79 4.69
C GLN A 144 -9.54 -12.04 3.23
N PHE A 145 -8.62 -12.56 2.44
CA PHE A 145 -8.79 -12.83 1.02
C PHE A 145 -9.13 -14.31 0.83
N ASN A 146 -10.34 -14.60 0.36
CA ASN A 146 -10.84 -15.95 0.23
C ASN A 146 -10.54 -16.54 -1.16
N SER A 147 -10.50 -17.87 -1.25
CA SER A 147 -10.24 -18.59 -2.51
C SER A 147 -11.34 -18.37 -3.59
N ASN A 148 -12.55 -18.02 -3.16
CA ASN A 148 -13.67 -17.65 -4.03
C ASN A 148 -13.63 -16.17 -4.46
N GLU A 149 -12.50 -15.48 -4.32
CA GLU A 149 -12.26 -14.07 -4.68
C GLU A 149 -12.97 -13.03 -3.78
N THR A 150 -13.78 -13.44 -2.82
CA THR A 150 -14.39 -12.51 -1.86
C THR A 150 -13.37 -12.02 -0.83
N VAL A 151 -13.61 -10.84 -0.26
CA VAL A 151 -12.77 -10.27 0.79
C VAL A 151 -13.64 -9.95 2.01
N ASN A 152 -13.27 -10.53 3.15
CA ASN A 152 -13.87 -10.16 4.43
C ASN A 152 -13.07 -9.01 5.04
N VAL A 153 -13.77 -7.96 5.47
CA VAL A 153 -13.17 -6.81 6.13
C VAL A 153 -13.56 -6.84 7.60
N LEU A 154 -12.57 -7.09 8.44
CA LEU A 154 -12.76 -7.22 9.88
C LEU A 154 -12.09 -6.03 10.57
N LYS A 155 -12.79 -5.40 11.50
CA LYS A 155 -12.21 -4.35 12.34
C LYS A 155 -11.65 -4.99 13.61
N PRO A 156 -10.34 -4.93 13.86
CA PRO A 156 -9.77 -5.41 15.11
C PRO A 156 -10.39 -4.68 16.29
N THR A 157 -10.71 -5.41 17.35
CA THR A 157 -11.12 -4.80 18.61
C THR A 157 -9.90 -4.11 19.22
N THR A 158 -10.04 -2.85 19.61
CA THR A 158 -8.98 -2.09 20.26
C THR A 158 -9.58 -0.82 20.89
N ASN A 159 -8.86 -0.17 21.76
CA ASN A 159 -9.26 1.09 22.36
C ASN A 159 -8.40 2.27 21.89
N ALA A 160 -8.85 3.48 22.17
CA ALA A 160 -8.17 4.69 21.70
C ALA A 160 -6.75 4.86 22.29
N GLN A 161 -6.51 4.39 23.52
CA GLN A 161 -5.21 4.51 24.18
C GLN A 161 -4.18 3.57 23.52
N ASP A 162 -4.57 2.34 23.21
CA ASP A 162 -3.72 1.36 22.54
C ASP A 162 -3.40 1.79 21.11
N LEU A 163 -4.38 2.34 20.38
CA LEU A 163 -4.16 2.92 19.05
C LEU A 163 -3.18 4.10 19.09
N GLN A 164 -3.35 5.00 20.07
CA GLN A 164 -2.45 6.13 20.24
C GLN A 164 -1.04 5.66 20.62
N LYS A 165 -0.92 4.64 21.48
CA LYS A 165 0.37 4.02 21.83
C LYS A 165 1.02 3.40 20.59
N LEU A 166 0.26 2.64 19.80
CA LEU A 166 0.78 2.06 18.53
C LEU A 166 1.27 3.16 17.62
N GLU A 167 0.46 4.17 17.33
CA GLU A 167 0.81 5.29 16.45
C GLU A 167 2.09 6.01 16.93
N ASN A 168 2.19 6.30 18.22
CA ASN A 168 3.35 6.98 18.79
C ASN A 168 4.65 6.14 18.70
N ASN A 169 4.52 4.82 18.72
CA ASN A 169 5.67 3.91 18.64
C ASN A 169 6.07 3.57 17.21
N LEU A 170 5.29 3.96 16.22
CA LEU A 170 5.65 3.73 14.82
C LEU A 170 6.49 4.88 14.26
N LEU A 171 7.56 4.53 13.55
CA LEU A 171 8.48 5.45 12.88
C LEU A 171 8.55 5.10 11.40
N LEU A 172 8.10 6.00 10.54
CA LEU A 172 8.09 5.83 9.09
C LEU A 172 9.33 6.51 8.48
N VAL A 173 10.13 5.74 7.74
CA VAL A 173 11.39 6.20 7.17
C VAL A 173 11.45 5.87 5.68
N TYR A 174 11.54 6.88 4.83
CA TYR A 174 11.87 6.71 3.43
C TYR A 174 13.36 6.33 3.28
N SER A 175 13.64 5.30 2.52
CA SER A 175 15.00 4.80 2.34
C SER A 175 15.85 5.60 1.33
N GLY A 176 15.25 6.55 0.61
CA GLY A 176 15.91 7.25 -0.49
C GLY A 176 16.00 6.43 -1.79
N VAL A 177 15.58 5.17 -1.77
CA VAL A 177 15.64 4.26 -2.92
C VAL A 177 14.22 3.97 -3.39
N SER A 178 13.96 4.20 -4.68
CA SER A 178 12.72 3.81 -5.36
C SER A 178 13.01 2.72 -6.38
N ARG A 179 12.18 1.69 -6.42
CA ARG A 179 12.25 0.61 -7.40
C ARG A 179 10.87 0.23 -7.92
N SER A 180 10.84 -0.30 -9.15
CA SER A 180 9.63 -0.92 -9.67
C SER A 180 9.26 -2.13 -8.81
N ALA A 181 8.06 -2.10 -8.23
CA ALA A 181 7.52 -3.21 -7.46
C ALA A 181 7.26 -4.44 -8.35
N ASN A 182 6.94 -4.24 -9.63
CA ASN A 182 6.53 -5.29 -10.55
C ASN A 182 7.56 -6.42 -10.72
N GLU A 183 8.86 -6.09 -10.81
CA GLU A 183 9.90 -7.11 -10.94
C GLU A 183 10.01 -8.00 -9.68
N ILE A 184 9.94 -7.38 -8.49
CA ILE A 184 10.02 -8.09 -7.22
C ILE A 184 8.76 -8.93 -7.02
N LEU A 185 7.59 -8.37 -7.31
CA LEU A 185 6.31 -9.07 -7.21
C LEU A 185 6.19 -10.23 -8.19
N LYS A 186 6.76 -10.10 -9.40
CA LYS A 186 6.85 -11.22 -10.33
C LYS A 186 7.67 -12.37 -9.76
N LYS A 187 8.85 -12.07 -9.20
CA LYS A 187 9.69 -13.09 -8.51
C LYS A 187 8.97 -13.71 -7.31
N HIS A 188 8.20 -12.93 -6.56
CA HIS A 188 7.36 -13.46 -5.46
C HIS A 188 6.30 -14.42 -6.00
N ASN A 189 5.56 -14.04 -7.04
CA ASN A 189 4.55 -14.90 -7.64
C ASN A 189 5.15 -16.21 -8.16
N ASP A 190 6.29 -16.15 -8.83
CA ASP A 190 6.97 -17.34 -9.31
C ASP A 190 7.42 -18.25 -8.15
N ALA A 191 7.95 -17.66 -7.08
CA ALA A 191 8.32 -18.40 -5.86
C ALA A 191 7.12 -19.07 -5.18
N ILE A 192 5.96 -18.40 -5.14
CA ILE A 192 4.72 -18.96 -4.58
C ILE A 192 4.21 -20.13 -5.42
N LYS A 193 4.23 -20.01 -6.75
CA LYS A 193 3.78 -21.06 -7.67
C LYS A 193 4.63 -22.34 -7.57
N LEU A 194 5.91 -22.21 -7.21
CA LEU A 194 6.80 -23.33 -6.97
C LEU A 194 6.44 -24.11 -5.70
N GLY A 195 5.64 -23.51 -4.80
CA GLY A 195 5.22 -24.14 -3.54
C GLY A 195 6.36 -24.30 -2.52
N GLY A 196 6.26 -25.33 -1.66
CA GLY A 196 7.32 -25.68 -0.70
C GLY A 196 7.51 -24.63 0.40
N ASP A 197 8.76 -24.34 0.76
CA ASP A 197 9.08 -23.49 1.91
C ASP A 197 8.69 -22.02 1.69
N LYS A 198 8.68 -21.54 0.44
CA LYS A 198 8.24 -20.17 0.14
C LYS A 198 6.75 -19.98 0.39
N PHE A 199 5.93 -20.98 0.05
CA PHE A 199 4.51 -20.95 0.37
C PHE A 199 4.29 -20.94 1.91
N LYS A 200 5.06 -21.72 2.66
CA LYS A 200 5.00 -21.72 4.13
C LYS A 200 5.36 -20.36 4.73
N LEU A 201 6.34 -19.65 4.17
CA LEU A 201 6.70 -18.30 4.64
C LEU A 201 5.55 -17.31 4.44
N ILE A 202 4.84 -17.39 3.31
CA ILE A 202 3.64 -16.57 3.10
C ILE A 202 2.52 -16.97 4.07
N GLN A 203 2.32 -18.27 4.31
CA GLN A 203 1.35 -18.73 5.32
C GLN A 203 1.66 -18.16 6.70
N LYS A 204 2.92 -18.20 7.15
CA LYS A 204 3.33 -17.56 8.40
C LYS A 204 3.02 -16.06 8.43
N ALA A 205 3.21 -15.34 7.30
CA ALA A 205 2.85 -13.93 7.22
C ALA A 205 1.33 -13.71 7.36
N VAL A 206 0.50 -14.61 6.82
CA VAL A 206 -0.96 -14.62 7.01
C VAL A 206 -1.31 -14.85 8.48
N ASP A 207 -0.74 -15.88 9.10
CA ASP A 207 -1.00 -16.21 10.50
C ASP A 207 -0.61 -15.03 11.42
N ARG A 208 0.50 -14.37 11.12
CA ARG A 208 0.95 -13.18 11.85
C ARG A 208 0.00 -12.00 11.74
N ALA A 209 -0.73 -11.84 10.63
CA ALA A 209 -1.75 -10.81 10.53
C ALA A 209 -2.89 -11.02 11.54
N PHE A 210 -3.29 -12.27 11.77
CA PHE A 210 -4.27 -12.62 12.81
C PHE A 210 -3.70 -12.42 14.22
N VAL A 211 -2.44 -12.82 14.47
CA VAL A 211 -1.76 -12.57 15.75
C VAL A 211 -1.71 -11.08 16.05
N ALA A 212 -1.35 -10.25 15.07
CA ALA A 212 -1.32 -8.80 15.24
C ALA A 212 -2.71 -8.23 15.58
N ALA A 213 -3.77 -8.72 14.93
CA ALA A 213 -5.14 -8.32 15.27
C ALA A 213 -5.55 -8.75 16.68
N THR A 214 -5.11 -9.94 17.14
CA THR A 214 -5.32 -10.42 18.52
C THR A 214 -4.59 -9.54 19.52
N TYR A 215 -3.33 -9.17 19.28
CA TYR A 215 -2.57 -8.29 20.16
C TYR A 215 -3.21 -6.91 20.32
N LEU A 216 -3.83 -6.37 19.26
CA LEU A 216 -4.65 -5.16 19.39
C LEU A 216 -5.82 -5.33 20.38
N GLY A 217 -6.53 -6.47 20.27
CA GLY A 217 -7.67 -6.78 21.14
C GLY A 217 -7.27 -7.01 22.61
N GLU A 218 -6.05 -7.48 22.84
CA GLU A 218 -5.51 -7.78 24.17
C GLU A 218 -4.69 -6.63 24.77
N GLY A 219 -4.52 -5.50 24.05
CA GLY A 219 -3.69 -4.36 24.48
C GLY A 219 -2.17 -4.66 24.50
N LYS A 220 -1.74 -5.74 23.83
CA LYS A 220 -0.33 -6.14 23.74
C LYS A 220 0.43 -5.35 22.67
N ILE A 221 0.43 -4.03 22.80
CA ILE A 221 0.95 -3.13 21.78
C ILE A 221 2.47 -3.22 21.65
N ASP A 222 3.18 -3.47 22.74
CA ASP A 222 4.65 -3.56 22.71
C ASP A 222 5.16 -4.81 21.97
N ASP A 223 4.34 -5.84 21.85
CA ASP A 223 4.69 -7.07 21.12
C ASP A 223 4.69 -6.87 19.59
N PHE A 224 4.11 -5.76 19.08
CA PHE A 224 4.18 -5.42 17.65
C PHE A 224 5.62 -5.25 17.14
N GLY A 225 6.52 -4.74 17.97
CA GLY A 225 7.93 -4.61 17.61
C GLY A 225 8.54 -5.96 17.23
N ASN A 226 8.30 -6.98 18.05
CA ASN A 226 8.76 -8.34 17.79
C ASN A 226 8.12 -8.93 16.53
N LEU A 227 6.81 -8.73 16.33
CA LEU A 227 6.12 -9.16 15.11
C LEU A 227 6.71 -8.55 13.85
N PHE A 228 7.08 -7.27 13.88
CA PHE A 228 7.72 -6.62 12.74
C PHE A 228 9.12 -7.16 12.47
N HIS A 229 9.90 -7.45 13.53
CA HIS A 229 11.22 -8.08 13.40
C HIS A 229 11.11 -9.43 12.71
N GLU A 230 10.28 -10.34 13.25
CA GLU A 230 10.05 -11.66 12.68
C GLU A 230 9.56 -11.58 11.22
N ALA A 231 8.57 -10.72 10.96
CA ALA A 231 8.04 -10.52 9.62
C ALA A 231 9.11 -10.07 8.62
N TRP A 232 10.06 -9.23 9.06
CA TRP A 232 11.15 -8.79 8.21
C TRP A 232 12.16 -9.90 7.94
N MET A 233 12.56 -10.64 8.97
CA MET A 233 13.51 -11.75 8.81
C MET A 233 12.97 -12.79 7.82
N GLU A 234 11.73 -13.20 7.97
CA GLU A 234 11.09 -14.16 7.05
C GLU A 234 10.88 -13.59 5.64
N LYS A 235 10.50 -12.31 5.55
CA LYS A 235 10.30 -11.66 4.25
C LYS A 235 11.57 -11.66 3.40
N LYS A 236 12.73 -11.42 4.00
CA LYS A 236 14.03 -11.47 3.30
C LYS A 236 14.30 -12.83 2.64
N GLU A 237 13.75 -13.91 3.20
CA GLU A 237 13.94 -15.28 2.70
C GLU A 237 13.02 -15.62 1.51
N ILE A 238 11.94 -14.86 1.28
CA ILE A 238 10.96 -15.18 0.22
C ILE A 238 11.60 -15.09 -1.16
N ALA A 239 12.29 -14.00 -1.47
CA ALA A 239 12.93 -13.82 -2.77
C ALA A 239 14.18 -12.94 -2.70
N LYS A 240 15.14 -13.21 -3.61
CA LYS A 240 16.34 -12.35 -3.77
C LYS A 240 15.94 -10.94 -4.22
N GLY A 241 16.57 -9.92 -3.62
CA GLY A 241 16.37 -8.51 -3.96
C GLY A 241 15.33 -7.80 -3.11
N ILE A 242 14.68 -8.48 -2.16
CA ILE A 242 13.81 -7.85 -1.13
C ILE A 242 14.66 -6.98 -0.22
N SER A 243 15.83 -7.46 0.22
CA SER A 243 16.83 -6.68 0.93
C SER A 243 18.14 -6.63 0.16
N GLN A 244 18.97 -5.65 0.49
CA GLN A 244 20.33 -5.41 0.01
C GLN A 244 21.15 -4.90 1.19
N SER A 245 22.49 -4.91 1.08
CA SER A 245 23.38 -4.46 2.16
C SER A 245 23.00 -3.11 2.76
N PHE A 246 22.64 -2.15 1.93
CA PHE A 246 22.18 -0.84 2.38
C PHE A 246 20.94 -0.93 3.32
N PHE A 247 19.94 -1.73 2.97
CA PHE A 247 18.75 -1.87 3.80
C PHE A 247 19.03 -2.65 5.07
N ASP A 248 19.93 -3.64 5.02
CA ASP A 248 20.36 -4.38 6.19
C ASP A 248 21.15 -3.46 7.14
N ASP A 249 22.03 -2.61 6.62
CA ASP A 249 22.78 -1.61 7.42
C ASP A 249 21.84 -0.61 8.10
N VAL A 250 20.85 -0.05 7.38
CA VAL A 250 19.84 0.86 7.95
C VAL A 250 19.06 0.17 9.05
N TYR A 251 18.62 -1.07 8.80
CA TYR A 251 17.87 -1.87 9.76
C TYR A 251 18.69 -2.14 11.02
N ASP A 252 19.91 -2.64 10.88
CA ASP A 252 20.79 -2.98 11.99
C ASP A 252 21.16 -1.76 12.85
N LYS A 253 21.37 -0.60 12.22
CA LYS A 253 21.61 0.64 12.94
C LYS A 253 20.39 1.11 13.72
N ALA A 254 19.17 0.98 13.14
CA ALA A 254 17.93 1.30 13.83
C ALA A 254 17.72 0.39 15.06
N ILE A 255 17.95 -0.91 14.93
CA ILE A 255 17.85 -1.87 16.06
C ILE A 255 18.87 -1.54 17.15
N LYS A 256 20.15 -1.30 16.78
CA LYS A 256 21.21 -0.93 17.75
C LYS A 256 20.92 0.38 18.47
N ALA A 257 20.19 1.30 17.84
CA ALA A 257 19.80 2.58 18.42
C ALA A 257 18.53 2.49 19.31
N GLY A 258 17.86 1.35 19.32
CA GLY A 258 16.73 1.06 20.21
C GLY A 258 15.39 0.79 19.54
N ALA A 259 15.34 0.59 18.23
CA ALA A 259 14.16 0.02 17.59
C ALA A 259 14.01 -1.45 18.02
N ILE A 260 12.79 -1.86 18.37
CA ILE A 260 12.48 -3.24 18.75
C ILE A 260 12.37 -4.13 17.52
N GLY A 261 11.84 -3.58 16.42
CA GLY A 261 11.72 -4.26 15.15
C GLY A 261 11.30 -3.28 14.06
N GLY A 262 11.19 -3.80 12.85
CA GLY A 262 10.78 -3.00 11.70
C GLY A 262 10.74 -3.85 10.44
N LYS A 263 10.21 -3.29 9.36
CA LYS A 263 10.18 -3.95 8.06
C LYS A 263 10.18 -2.95 6.93
N LEU A 264 10.77 -3.31 5.81
CA LEU A 264 10.59 -2.60 4.55
C LEU A 264 9.18 -2.92 4.01
N LEU A 265 8.40 -1.90 3.75
CA LEU A 265 7.01 -2.02 3.31
C LEU A 265 6.89 -2.44 1.84
N GLY A 266 5.67 -2.76 1.39
CA GLY A 266 5.39 -3.16 0.01
C GLY A 266 6.13 -4.42 -0.43
N ALA A 267 6.57 -4.47 -1.69
CA ALA A 267 7.28 -5.60 -2.28
C ALA A 267 8.71 -5.79 -1.75
N GLY A 268 9.32 -4.76 -1.18
CA GLY A 268 10.73 -4.72 -0.82
C GLY A 268 11.60 -4.08 -1.91
N GLY A 269 12.92 -4.06 -1.69
CA GLY A 269 13.89 -3.51 -2.64
C GLY A 269 13.92 -1.99 -2.75
N GLY A 270 13.15 -1.27 -1.94
CA GLY A 270 13.05 0.19 -1.89
C GLY A 270 11.78 0.65 -1.16
N GLY A 271 11.59 1.96 -1.08
CA GLY A 271 10.45 2.57 -0.44
C GLY A 271 10.66 2.88 1.03
N PHE A 272 9.66 2.61 1.84
CA PHE A 272 9.63 2.98 3.25
C PHE A 272 9.89 1.81 4.19
N PHE A 273 10.67 2.07 5.23
CA PHE A 273 10.70 1.27 6.44
C PHE A 273 9.62 1.74 7.42
N LEU A 274 9.03 0.79 8.11
CA LEU A 274 8.22 1.03 9.30
C LEU A 274 8.93 0.35 10.48
N PHE A 275 9.41 1.16 11.43
CA PHE A 275 10.02 0.67 12.66
C PHE A 275 9.06 0.82 13.83
N TYR A 276 9.17 -0.07 14.81
CA TYR A 276 8.55 0.07 16.11
C TYR A 276 9.62 0.50 17.11
N VAL A 277 9.41 1.69 17.70
CA VAL A 277 10.39 2.37 18.55
C VAL A 277 9.66 3.04 19.71
N SER A 278 10.06 2.80 20.95
CA SER A 278 9.47 3.53 22.07
C SER A 278 9.81 5.03 21.97
N PRO A 279 8.94 5.91 22.49
CA PRO A 279 9.17 7.36 22.45
C PRO A 279 10.52 7.79 23.02
N GLU A 280 11.01 7.13 24.07
CA GLU A 280 12.29 7.42 24.73
C GLU A 280 13.50 7.12 23.85
N LYS A 281 13.38 6.15 22.92
CA LYS A 281 14.46 5.77 22.01
C LYS A 281 14.32 6.39 20.62
N ARG A 282 13.18 7.03 20.34
CA ARG A 282 12.84 7.53 19.00
C ARG A 282 13.92 8.49 18.45
N GLN A 283 14.38 9.43 19.25
CA GLN A 283 15.38 10.40 18.81
C GLN A 283 16.73 9.75 18.51
N ASN A 284 17.14 8.74 19.28
CA ASN A 284 18.37 7.99 19.02
C ASN A 284 18.31 7.27 17.68
N VAL A 285 17.19 6.61 17.39
CA VAL A 285 16.97 5.92 16.12
C VAL A 285 16.98 6.91 14.95
N ILE A 286 16.30 8.05 15.09
CA ILE A 286 16.29 9.12 14.06
C ILE A 286 17.71 9.62 13.79
N ASN A 287 18.51 9.86 14.82
CA ASN A 287 19.89 10.34 14.68
C ASN A 287 20.78 9.35 13.91
N GLU A 288 20.61 8.05 14.15
CA GLU A 288 21.36 7.03 13.40
C GLU A 288 20.88 6.92 11.94
N ILE A 289 19.57 6.95 11.70
CA ILE A 289 19.01 6.90 10.35
C ILE A 289 19.43 8.10 9.51
N ASN A 290 19.48 9.29 10.09
CA ASN A 290 19.87 10.52 9.38
C ASN A 290 21.33 10.51 8.91
N LYS A 291 22.17 9.57 9.35
CA LYS A 291 23.52 9.37 8.81
C LYS A 291 23.54 8.72 7.44
N PHE A 292 22.44 8.08 7.03
CA PHE A 292 22.33 7.45 5.72
C PHE A 292 21.81 8.46 4.69
N VAL A 293 22.61 8.67 3.63
CA VAL A 293 22.24 9.59 2.55
C VAL A 293 20.97 9.11 1.86
N GLY A 294 20.00 10.01 1.71
CA GLY A 294 18.70 9.73 1.09
C GLY A 294 17.63 9.27 2.06
N CYS A 295 17.99 8.76 3.25
CA CYS A 295 16.98 8.41 4.26
C CYS A 295 16.30 9.67 4.81
N LYS A 296 14.98 9.60 4.98
CA LYS A 296 14.17 10.70 5.51
C LYS A 296 13.04 10.19 6.37
N VAL A 297 12.92 10.73 7.58
CA VAL A 297 11.80 10.43 8.48
C VAL A 297 10.55 11.20 8.05
N TYR A 298 9.42 10.51 8.03
CA TYR A 298 8.11 11.09 7.75
C TYR A 298 7.21 10.98 8.97
N ASN A 299 6.65 12.10 9.39
CA ASN A 299 5.60 12.11 10.38
C ASN A 299 4.29 11.68 9.73
N PHE A 300 3.51 10.89 10.44
CA PHE A 300 2.18 10.48 9.99
C PHE A 300 1.27 10.26 11.20
N LYS A 301 -0.02 10.19 10.91
CA LYS A 301 -1.08 9.73 11.82
C LYS A 301 -1.93 8.71 11.09
N PHE A 302 -2.65 7.89 11.84
CA PHE A 302 -3.67 7.05 11.25
C PHE A 302 -4.80 7.89 10.66
N SER A 303 -5.26 7.52 9.47
CA SER A 303 -6.41 8.11 8.81
C SER A 303 -7.58 7.13 8.85
N TRP A 304 -8.75 7.60 9.24
CA TRP A 304 -9.90 6.73 9.50
C TRP A 304 -10.89 6.70 8.35
N GLU A 305 -10.72 7.55 7.37
CA GLU A 305 -11.58 7.64 6.19
C GLU A 305 -10.87 7.03 4.98
N GLY A 306 -11.63 6.29 4.18
CA GLY A 306 -11.19 5.82 2.87
C GLY A 306 -11.28 6.92 1.80
N SER A 307 -11.22 6.50 0.55
CA SER A 307 -11.36 7.41 -0.58
C SER A 307 -12.71 8.14 -0.54
N LYS A 308 -12.67 9.46 -0.72
CA LYS A 308 -13.87 10.29 -0.74
C LYS A 308 -13.81 11.38 -1.80
N VAL A 309 -14.97 11.73 -2.34
CA VAL A 309 -15.13 12.92 -3.19
C VAL A 309 -15.25 14.14 -2.30
N VAL A 310 -14.33 15.11 -2.47
CA VAL A 310 -14.24 16.32 -1.61
C VAL A 310 -14.98 17.50 -2.23
N LEU A 311 -14.90 17.61 -3.57
CA LEU A 311 -15.56 18.65 -4.37
C LEU A 311 -16.26 17.98 -5.56
N LYS A 312 -17.45 18.50 -5.89
CA LYS A 312 -18.27 18.03 -7.02
C LYS A 312 -18.69 19.19 -7.92
#